data_d28839c32fbf3fc357c378d295862d93
#
_entry.id   d28839c32fbf3fc357c378d295862d93
#
_cell.length_a   1.000
_cell.length_b   1.000
_cell.length_c   1.000
_cell.angle_alpha   90.00
_cell.angle_beta   90.00
_cell.angle_gamma   90.00
#
_symmetry.space_group_name_H-M   'P 1'
#
loop_
_entity.id
_entity.type
_entity.pdbx_description
1 polymer ?
#
loop_
_entity_poly.entity_id
_entity_poly.type
_entity_poly.pdbx_seq_one_letter_code
_entity_poly.pdbx_strand_id
1 'polypeptide(L)'
;MSSSELAKSFEPAAIEAKWAPIWEQSGTAAPTLDAARPSFSIQLPPPNVTGVLHMGHGFNHSIMDALTRLHRMRGFNTLWLPGTDHAGIATQIVVERQLQEQGLSRHDLGRDEFIKRVWAWKETSGNVITGQMRRIGDTVDWSREYFTMDAAQSAVVNETFVRLYEEGLIYRGKRLVSWDPVLQSAVSDLEVESEEEEGFLWHIR
;
A
#
# COMPACT_ATOMS: atom_id res chain seq x y z
N MET A 1 23.23 40.46 12.38
CA MET A 1 22.82 39.19 11.74
C MET A 1 23.59 38.09 12.45
N SER A 2 22.92 37.34 13.33
CA SER A 2 23.57 36.22 14.04
C SER A 2 23.86 35.13 13.00
N SER A 3 25.11 34.85 12.73
CA SER A 3 25.55 33.68 11.98
C SER A 3 25.15 32.45 12.83
N SER A 4 24.03 31.80 12.51
CA SER A 4 23.74 30.51 13.12
C SER A 4 24.80 29.54 12.61
N GLU A 5 25.77 29.21 13.46
CA GLU A 5 26.73 28.14 13.18
C GLU A 5 25.95 26.86 12.90
N LEU A 6 26.27 26.20 11.80
CA LEU A 6 25.66 24.89 11.49
C LEU A 6 26.06 23.89 12.58
N ALA A 7 25.08 23.05 12.99
CA ALA A 7 25.37 21.97 13.93
C ALA A 7 26.46 21.04 13.39
N LYS A 8 27.35 20.55 14.25
CA LYS A 8 28.45 19.66 13.86
C LYS A 8 27.98 18.26 13.48
N SER A 9 26.78 17.86 13.93
CA SER A 9 26.15 16.59 13.62
C SER A 9 24.76 16.78 13.01
N PHE A 10 24.34 15.85 12.18
CA PHE A 10 23.00 15.79 11.64
C PHE A 10 22.09 15.05 12.63
N GLU A 11 21.08 15.76 13.16
CA GLU A 11 20.11 15.22 14.11
C GLU A 11 18.75 15.08 13.42
N PRO A 12 18.47 13.91 12.80
CA PRO A 12 17.27 13.74 11.95
C PRO A 12 15.97 13.99 12.68
N ALA A 13 15.83 13.52 13.92
CA ALA A 13 14.59 13.64 14.67
C ALA A 13 14.13 15.11 14.86
N ALA A 14 15.06 16.03 15.12
CA ALA A 14 14.74 17.45 15.29
C ALA A 14 14.34 18.11 13.95
N ILE A 15 14.99 17.68 12.86
CA ILE A 15 14.72 18.19 11.50
C ILE A 15 13.37 17.69 11.02
N GLU A 16 13.08 16.39 11.17
CA GLU A 16 11.82 15.77 10.82
C GLU A 16 10.64 16.40 11.57
N ALA A 17 10.76 16.54 12.90
CA ALA A 17 9.73 17.16 13.73
C ALA A 17 9.44 18.60 13.35
N LYS A 18 10.41 19.34 12.83
CA LYS A 18 10.27 20.72 12.41
C LYS A 18 9.66 20.82 11.01
N TRP A 19 10.20 20.09 10.03
CA TRP A 19 9.91 20.35 8.63
C TRP A 19 8.66 19.59 8.12
N ALA A 20 8.38 18.39 8.60
CA ALA A 20 7.23 17.62 8.14
C ALA A 20 5.90 18.39 8.30
N PRO A 21 5.56 18.95 9.48
CA PRO A 21 4.33 19.72 9.62
C PRO A 21 4.33 21.04 8.82
N ILE A 22 5.48 21.69 8.64
CA ILE A 22 5.58 22.92 7.83
C ILE A 22 5.26 22.61 6.37
N TRP A 23 5.80 21.53 5.81
CA TRP A 23 5.55 21.14 4.43
C TRP A 23 4.09 20.70 4.21
N GLU A 24 3.53 19.92 5.12
CA GLU A 24 2.14 19.49 5.03
C GLU A 24 1.18 20.70 5.08
N GLN A 25 1.39 21.65 5.99
CA GLN A 25 0.58 22.84 6.14
C GLN A 25 0.75 23.87 5.01
N SER A 26 1.90 23.86 4.33
CA SER A 26 2.20 24.80 3.24
C SER A 26 1.30 24.63 2.01
N GLY A 27 0.68 23.45 1.85
CA GLY A 27 -0.13 23.12 0.69
C GLY A 27 0.66 22.98 -0.62
N THR A 28 1.99 23.07 -0.57
CA THR A 28 2.84 23.01 -1.78
C THR A 28 2.83 21.67 -2.50
N ALA A 29 2.37 20.61 -1.85
CA ALA A 29 2.23 19.28 -2.43
C ALA A 29 0.94 19.12 -3.24
N ALA A 30 -0.07 19.97 -3.02
CA ALA A 30 -1.32 19.92 -3.75
C ALA A 30 -1.13 20.44 -5.19
N PRO A 31 -1.78 19.82 -6.20
CA PRO A 31 -1.73 20.28 -7.57
C PRO A 31 -2.49 21.60 -7.72
N THR A 32 -1.99 22.48 -8.58
CA THR A 32 -2.63 23.79 -8.85
C THR A 32 -3.84 23.67 -9.77
N LEU A 33 -4.02 22.55 -10.48
CA LEU A 33 -5.05 22.30 -11.50
C LEU A 33 -5.06 23.36 -12.62
N ASP A 34 -3.93 24.03 -12.86
CA ASP A 34 -3.77 25.02 -13.92
C ASP A 34 -3.47 24.30 -15.24
N ALA A 35 -4.43 24.32 -16.17
CA ALA A 35 -4.31 23.68 -17.48
C ALA A 35 -3.21 24.29 -18.38
N ALA A 36 -2.72 25.51 -18.07
CA ALA A 36 -1.62 26.13 -18.79
C ALA A 36 -0.25 25.57 -18.41
N ARG A 37 -0.15 24.83 -17.29
CA ARG A 37 1.11 24.22 -16.84
C ARG A 37 1.23 22.78 -17.33
N PRO A 38 2.41 22.34 -17.73
CA PRO A 38 2.62 20.93 -18.03
C PRO A 38 2.41 20.09 -16.76
N SER A 39 1.81 18.92 -16.92
CA SER A 39 1.51 18.02 -15.82
C SER A 39 2.63 17.01 -15.60
N PHE A 40 2.88 16.67 -14.34
CA PHE A 40 3.74 15.55 -13.95
C PHE A 40 3.10 14.79 -12.79
N SER A 41 2.93 13.49 -12.98
CA SER A 41 2.51 12.58 -11.90
C SER A 41 3.37 11.33 -11.92
N ILE A 42 3.61 10.77 -10.75
CA ILE A 42 4.31 9.51 -10.58
C ILE A 42 3.50 8.63 -9.65
N GLN A 43 3.33 7.37 -10.03
CA GLN A 43 2.57 6.43 -9.21
C GLN A 43 3.45 5.92 -8.06
N LEU A 44 3.02 6.14 -6.83
CA LEU A 44 3.58 5.48 -5.67
C LEU A 44 2.95 4.10 -5.54
N PRO A 45 3.71 3.00 -5.61
CA PRO A 45 3.19 1.70 -5.22
C PRO A 45 2.77 1.75 -3.74
N PRO A 46 1.49 1.57 -3.41
CA PRO A 46 1.03 1.73 -2.03
C PRO A 46 1.64 0.65 -1.13
N PRO A 47 2.29 0.99 -0.02
CA PRO A 47 2.83 0.00 0.90
C PRO A 47 1.73 -0.87 1.52
N ASN A 48 2.03 -2.17 1.67
CA ASN A 48 1.16 -3.14 2.29
C ASN A 48 0.99 -2.87 3.79
N VAL A 49 -0.25 -2.93 4.31
CA VAL A 49 -0.52 -2.78 5.76
C VAL A 49 -0.15 -4.05 6.56
N THR A 50 0.91 -4.73 6.17
CA THR A 50 1.43 -5.95 6.83
C THR A 50 2.52 -5.68 7.86
N GLY A 51 3.01 -4.43 7.94
CA GLY A 51 4.09 -4.08 8.85
C GLY A 51 4.48 -2.60 8.75
N VAL A 52 5.78 -2.34 8.71
CA VAL A 52 6.38 -1.01 8.65
C VAL A 52 7.18 -0.84 7.37
N LEU A 53 7.51 0.41 7.02
CA LEU A 53 8.41 0.67 5.90
C LEU A 53 9.81 0.13 6.19
N HIS A 54 10.48 -0.34 5.16
CA HIS A 54 11.88 -0.78 5.20
C HIS A 54 12.73 0.05 4.23
N MET A 55 14.05 -0.17 4.21
CA MET A 55 14.98 0.61 3.38
C MET A 55 14.64 0.64 1.90
N GLY A 56 14.05 -0.44 1.35
CA GLY A 56 13.60 -0.47 -0.04
C GLY A 56 12.49 0.56 -0.32
N HIS A 57 11.56 0.74 0.61
CA HIS A 57 10.57 1.80 0.51
C HIS A 57 11.24 3.18 0.57
N GLY A 58 12.12 3.42 1.55
CA GLY A 58 12.83 4.69 1.69
C GLY A 58 13.62 5.05 0.43
N PHE A 59 14.31 4.09 -0.19
CA PHE A 59 15.04 4.28 -1.44
C PHE A 59 14.10 4.67 -2.59
N ASN A 60 13.00 3.92 -2.77
CA ASN A 60 12.04 4.16 -3.84
C ASN A 60 11.34 5.52 -3.67
N HIS A 61 10.88 5.82 -2.45
CA HIS A 61 10.25 7.10 -2.13
C HIS A 61 11.19 8.28 -2.36
N SER A 62 12.47 8.17 -1.97
CA SER A 62 13.46 9.24 -2.17
C SER A 62 13.66 9.58 -3.65
N ILE A 63 13.68 8.57 -4.53
CA ILE A 63 13.80 8.79 -5.98
C ILE A 63 12.55 9.49 -6.52
N MET A 64 11.36 9.00 -6.15
CA MET A 64 10.09 9.57 -6.60
C MET A 64 9.90 10.99 -6.09
N ASP A 65 10.27 11.25 -4.83
CA ASP A 65 10.20 12.59 -4.23
C ASP A 65 11.15 13.56 -4.91
N ALA A 66 12.39 13.14 -5.20
CA ALA A 66 13.35 13.96 -5.93
C ALA A 66 12.82 14.37 -7.31
N LEU A 67 12.23 13.44 -8.06
CA LEU A 67 11.61 13.72 -9.36
C LEU A 67 10.41 14.66 -9.23
N THR A 68 9.55 14.44 -8.24
CA THR A 68 8.38 15.29 -7.98
C THR A 68 8.80 16.71 -7.61
N ARG A 69 9.78 16.87 -6.72
CA ARG A 69 10.33 18.17 -6.32
C ARG A 69 10.98 18.89 -7.51
N LEU A 70 11.74 18.18 -8.34
CA LEU A 70 12.37 18.76 -9.52
C LEU A 70 11.32 19.34 -10.47
N HIS A 71 10.27 18.59 -10.79
CA HIS A 71 9.22 19.05 -11.69
C HIS A 71 8.41 20.21 -11.08
N ARG A 72 8.14 20.17 -9.78
CA ARG A 72 7.48 21.28 -9.06
C ARG A 72 8.33 22.57 -9.14
N MET A 73 9.63 22.48 -8.92
CA MET A 73 10.55 23.63 -9.04
C MET A 73 10.64 24.17 -10.48
N ARG A 74 10.41 23.32 -11.48
CA ARG A 74 10.33 23.72 -12.89
C ARG A 74 8.96 24.31 -13.29
N GLY A 75 8.03 24.45 -12.35
CA GLY A 75 6.72 25.04 -12.59
C GLY A 75 5.67 24.09 -13.13
N PHE A 76 5.91 22.77 -13.10
CA PHE A 76 4.90 21.78 -13.50
C PHE A 76 3.76 21.72 -12.48
N ASN A 77 2.58 21.35 -12.96
CA ASN A 77 1.48 20.90 -12.12
C ASN A 77 1.76 19.45 -11.69
N THR A 78 2.22 19.27 -10.43
CA THR A 78 2.66 17.96 -9.95
C THR A 78 1.61 17.32 -9.07
N LEU A 79 1.42 16.00 -9.22
CA LEU A 79 0.60 15.20 -8.33
C LEU A 79 1.35 13.92 -7.95
N TRP A 80 1.55 13.72 -6.66
CA TRP A 80 2.04 12.48 -6.08
C TRP A 80 1.11 12.06 -4.95
N LEU A 81 0.43 10.91 -5.12
CA LEU A 81 -0.62 10.45 -4.22
C LEU A 81 -0.07 9.50 -3.17
N PRO A 82 -0.34 9.71 -1.88
CA PRO A 82 -0.09 8.71 -0.84
C PRO A 82 -1.22 7.69 -0.79
N GLY A 83 -0.86 6.45 -0.45
CA GLY A 83 -1.85 5.41 -0.23
C GLY A 83 -1.25 4.22 0.49
N THR A 84 -2.11 3.31 0.95
CA THR A 84 -1.73 2.02 1.54
C THR A 84 -2.53 0.90 0.91
N ASP A 85 -1.91 -0.30 0.83
CA ASP A 85 -2.53 -1.48 0.25
C ASP A 85 -3.03 -2.42 1.36
N HIS A 86 -4.23 -2.94 1.17
CA HIS A 86 -4.83 -3.93 2.06
C HIS A 86 -4.11 -5.29 2.04
N ALA A 87 -3.35 -5.61 1.00
CA ALA A 87 -2.54 -6.83 0.83
C ALA A 87 -3.29 -8.16 1.06
N GLY A 88 -4.60 -8.13 1.13
CA GLY A 88 -5.49 -9.30 1.17
C GLY A 88 -5.07 -10.38 2.18
N ILE A 89 -4.71 -11.55 1.67
CA ILE A 89 -4.34 -12.75 2.46
C ILE A 89 -3.19 -12.46 3.43
N ALA A 90 -2.16 -11.72 3.01
CA ALA A 90 -1.00 -11.45 3.85
C ALA A 90 -1.38 -10.67 5.13
N THR A 91 -2.27 -9.69 5.04
CA THR A 91 -2.79 -8.96 6.21
C THR A 91 -3.61 -9.87 7.12
N GLN A 92 -4.43 -10.76 6.56
CA GLN A 92 -5.18 -11.73 7.35
C GLN A 92 -4.24 -12.69 8.10
N ILE A 93 -3.18 -13.19 7.46
CA ILE A 93 -2.16 -14.03 8.11
C ILE A 93 -1.51 -13.31 9.30
N VAL A 94 -1.21 -12.01 9.18
CA VAL A 94 -0.66 -11.24 10.31
C VAL A 94 -1.63 -11.24 11.49
N VAL A 95 -2.92 -10.98 11.24
CA VAL A 95 -3.95 -10.98 12.28
C VAL A 95 -4.17 -12.38 12.86
N GLU A 96 -4.15 -13.42 12.02
CA GLU A 96 -4.26 -14.81 12.48
C GLU A 96 -3.11 -15.21 13.42
N ARG A 97 -1.88 -14.79 13.11
CA ARG A 97 -0.73 -15.02 14.01
C ARG A 97 -0.93 -14.37 15.39
N GLN A 98 -1.45 -13.12 15.41
CA GLN A 98 -1.77 -12.46 16.68
C GLN A 98 -2.87 -13.17 17.47
N LEU A 99 -3.85 -13.76 16.78
CA LEU A 99 -4.87 -14.59 17.43
C LEU A 99 -4.29 -15.89 17.99
N GLN A 100 -3.40 -16.54 17.24
CA GLN A 100 -2.71 -17.75 17.70
C GLN A 100 -1.90 -17.53 18.97
N GLU A 101 -1.24 -16.36 19.12
CA GLU A 101 -0.57 -15.97 20.36
C GLU A 101 -1.52 -15.87 21.55
N GLN A 102 -2.81 -15.62 21.29
CA GLN A 102 -3.89 -15.59 22.29
C GLN A 102 -4.60 -16.95 22.45
N GLY A 103 -4.16 -17.99 21.73
CA GLY A 103 -4.79 -19.31 21.73
C GLY A 103 -6.11 -19.36 20.97
N LEU A 104 -6.36 -18.40 20.06
CA LEU A 104 -7.58 -18.28 19.28
C LEU A 104 -7.30 -18.51 17.78
N SER A 105 -8.33 -18.93 17.06
CA SER A 105 -8.33 -19.00 15.60
C SER A 105 -9.40 -18.07 15.01
N ARG A 106 -9.31 -17.77 13.72
CA ARG A 106 -10.36 -17.02 13.01
C ARG A 106 -11.71 -17.73 13.04
N HIS A 107 -11.70 -19.06 13.12
CA HIS A 107 -12.92 -19.88 13.18
C HIS A 107 -13.64 -19.75 14.52
N ASP A 108 -12.89 -19.61 15.63
CA ASP A 108 -13.44 -19.40 16.96
C ASP A 108 -14.14 -18.04 17.08
N LEU A 109 -13.63 -17.03 16.43
CA LEU A 109 -14.22 -15.68 16.40
C LEU A 109 -15.43 -15.56 15.50
N GLY A 110 -15.47 -16.33 14.42
CA GLY A 110 -16.40 -16.12 13.31
C GLY A 110 -16.02 -14.91 12.44
N ARG A 111 -16.69 -14.84 11.27
CA ARG A 111 -16.32 -13.89 10.20
C ARG A 111 -16.35 -12.42 10.63
N ASP A 112 -17.44 -12.00 11.29
CA ASP A 112 -17.65 -10.57 11.57
C ASP A 112 -16.64 -10.02 12.58
N GLU A 113 -16.34 -10.79 13.61
CA GLU A 113 -15.37 -10.39 14.61
C GLU A 113 -13.93 -10.45 14.06
N PHE A 114 -13.62 -11.44 13.23
CA PHE A 114 -12.34 -11.50 12.54
C PHE A 114 -12.13 -10.28 11.63
N ILE A 115 -13.12 -9.89 10.84
CA ILE A 115 -13.06 -8.69 9.99
C ILE A 115 -12.81 -7.44 10.83
N LYS A 116 -13.46 -7.27 11.98
CA LYS A 116 -13.20 -6.12 12.88
C LYS A 116 -11.75 -6.09 13.35
N ARG A 117 -11.15 -7.26 13.67
CA ARG A 117 -9.73 -7.35 14.04
C ARG A 117 -8.81 -6.94 12.88
N VAL A 118 -9.12 -7.35 11.65
CA VAL A 118 -8.36 -6.96 10.46
C VAL A 118 -8.44 -5.45 10.24
N TRP A 119 -9.61 -4.83 10.38
CA TRP A 119 -9.74 -3.37 10.29
C TRP A 119 -8.98 -2.63 11.40
N ALA A 120 -9.02 -3.12 12.63
CA ALA A 120 -8.25 -2.53 13.73
C ALA A 120 -6.73 -2.60 13.47
N TRP A 121 -6.26 -3.71 12.92
CA TRP A 121 -4.88 -3.85 12.47
C TRP A 121 -4.54 -2.84 11.37
N LYS A 122 -5.39 -2.68 10.36
CA LYS A 122 -5.21 -1.70 9.28
C LYS A 122 -5.04 -0.29 9.84
N GLU A 123 -5.85 0.12 10.79
CA GLU A 123 -5.73 1.44 11.41
C GLU A 123 -4.36 1.61 12.09
N THR A 124 -3.91 0.60 12.84
CA THR A 124 -2.61 0.64 13.52
C THR A 124 -1.46 0.68 12.53
N SER A 125 -1.39 -0.28 11.60
CA SER A 125 -0.29 -0.42 10.65
C SER A 125 -0.26 0.73 9.63
N GLY A 126 -1.42 1.14 9.10
CA GLY A 126 -1.53 2.24 8.15
C GLY A 126 -1.03 3.56 8.74
N ASN A 127 -1.40 3.87 9.98
CA ASN A 127 -0.96 5.09 10.66
C ASN A 127 0.57 5.10 10.90
N VAL A 128 1.18 3.94 11.19
CA VAL A 128 2.63 3.83 11.30
C VAL A 128 3.30 4.11 9.95
N ILE A 129 2.82 3.50 8.88
CA ILE A 129 3.36 3.67 7.51
C ILE A 129 3.30 5.14 7.10
N THR A 130 2.14 5.78 7.20
CA THR A 130 1.97 7.18 6.79
C THR A 130 2.73 8.14 7.69
N GLY A 131 2.87 7.82 8.97
CA GLY A 131 3.77 8.52 9.89
C GLY A 131 5.25 8.43 9.48
N GLN A 132 5.71 7.26 9.04
CA GLN A 132 7.06 7.07 8.52
C GLN A 132 7.27 7.84 7.21
N MET A 133 6.30 7.86 6.29
CA MET A 133 6.37 8.65 5.06
C MET A 133 6.51 10.16 5.37
N ARG A 134 5.78 10.67 6.35
CA ARG A 134 5.93 12.07 6.80
C ARG A 134 7.33 12.33 7.36
N ARG A 135 7.91 11.40 8.11
CA ARG A 135 9.25 11.53 8.68
C ARG A 135 10.36 11.54 7.63
N ILE A 136 10.27 10.70 6.60
CA ILE A 136 11.25 10.74 5.48
C ILE A 136 11.02 11.95 4.55
N GLY A 137 9.91 12.66 4.72
CA GLY A 137 9.65 13.94 4.07
C GLY A 137 9.02 13.83 2.69
N ASP A 138 8.24 12.77 2.43
CA ASP A 138 7.50 12.59 1.19
C ASP A 138 6.60 13.80 0.89
N THR A 139 6.80 14.47 -0.24
CA THR A 139 6.00 15.63 -0.65
C THR A 139 4.75 15.22 -1.42
N VAL A 140 3.99 14.32 -0.83
CA VAL A 140 2.71 13.82 -1.35
C VAL A 140 1.55 14.73 -0.98
N ASP A 141 0.46 14.65 -1.73
CA ASP A 141 -0.79 15.35 -1.40
C ASP A 141 -1.60 14.55 -0.38
N TRP A 142 -1.39 14.81 0.91
CA TRP A 142 -2.07 14.14 2.02
C TRP A 142 -3.60 14.32 2.02
N SER A 143 -4.13 15.35 1.37
CA SER A 143 -5.57 15.54 1.24
C SER A 143 -6.25 14.50 0.36
N ARG A 144 -5.46 13.75 -0.40
CA ARG A 144 -5.89 12.69 -1.34
C ARG A 144 -5.37 11.31 -0.94
N GLU A 145 -4.99 11.14 0.32
CA GLU A 145 -4.61 9.83 0.85
C GLU A 145 -5.73 8.81 0.60
N TYR A 146 -5.36 7.61 0.12
CA TYR A 146 -6.31 6.54 -0.15
C TYR A 146 -5.88 5.21 0.46
N PHE A 147 -6.84 4.33 0.64
CA PHE A 147 -6.64 2.93 0.97
C PHE A 147 -7.31 2.06 -0.10
N THR A 148 -6.64 1.01 -0.54
CA THR A 148 -7.11 0.21 -1.69
C THR A 148 -8.47 -0.48 -1.48
N MET A 149 -8.97 -0.59 -0.24
CA MET A 149 -10.32 -1.08 0.09
C MET A 149 -11.26 0.00 0.65
N ASP A 150 -10.95 1.28 0.48
CA ASP A 150 -11.91 2.31 0.85
C ASP A 150 -13.18 2.29 -0.03
N ALA A 151 -14.21 3.00 0.39
CA ALA A 151 -15.51 2.98 -0.30
C ALA A 151 -15.40 3.47 -1.75
N ALA A 152 -14.58 4.47 -2.03
CA ALA A 152 -14.39 5.02 -3.37
C ALA A 152 -13.69 4.01 -4.29
N GLN A 153 -12.59 3.39 -3.81
CA GLN A 153 -11.87 2.37 -4.58
C GLN A 153 -12.73 1.13 -4.80
N SER A 154 -13.47 0.69 -3.78
CA SER A 154 -14.39 -0.45 -3.89
C SER A 154 -15.47 -0.21 -4.94
N ALA A 155 -16.02 0.99 -5.03
CA ALA A 155 -17.01 1.35 -6.06
C ALA A 155 -16.41 1.29 -7.47
N VAL A 156 -15.17 1.81 -7.65
CA VAL A 156 -14.46 1.76 -8.94
C VAL A 156 -14.15 0.32 -9.37
N VAL A 157 -13.73 -0.54 -8.44
CA VAL A 157 -13.46 -1.95 -8.71
C VAL A 157 -14.73 -2.66 -9.17
N ASN A 158 -15.85 -2.46 -8.48
CA ASN A 158 -17.13 -3.06 -8.87
C ASN A 158 -17.60 -2.58 -10.25
N GLU A 159 -17.54 -1.29 -10.52
CA GLU A 159 -17.91 -0.72 -11.81
C GLU A 159 -17.02 -1.26 -12.94
N THR A 160 -15.71 -1.33 -12.71
CA THR A 160 -14.76 -1.86 -13.69
C THR A 160 -15.07 -3.33 -14.00
N PHE A 161 -15.34 -4.14 -12.97
CA PHE A 161 -15.71 -5.55 -13.16
C PHE A 161 -16.95 -5.71 -14.01
N VAL A 162 -18.01 -4.92 -13.75
CA VAL A 162 -19.27 -4.96 -14.50
C VAL A 162 -19.02 -4.59 -15.96
N ARG A 163 -18.30 -3.50 -16.23
CA ARG A 163 -17.97 -3.07 -17.60
C ARG A 163 -17.20 -4.12 -18.39
N LEU A 164 -16.15 -4.71 -17.77
CA LEU A 164 -15.38 -5.76 -18.41
C LEU A 164 -16.24 -6.99 -18.76
N TYR A 165 -17.21 -7.32 -17.92
CA TYR A 165 -18.15 -8.39 -18.19
C TYR A 165 -19.10 -8.04 -19.34
N GLU A 166 -19.67 -6.84 -19.36
CA GLU A 166 -20.58 -6.36 -20.41
C GLU A 166 -19.87 -6.24 -21.77
N GLU A 167 -18.58 -5.87 -21.77
CA GLU A 167 -17.75 -5.83 -22.98
C GLU A 167 -17.28 -7.23 -23.45
N GLY A 168 -17.59 -8.29 -22.69
CA GLY A 168 -17.21 -9.67 -23.02
C GLY A 168 -15.73 -9.98 -22.83
N LEU A 169 -14.97 -9.10 -22.13
CA LEU A 169 -13.54 -9.28 -21.87
C LEU A 169 -13.26 -10.26 -20.73
N ILE A 170 -14.21 -10.45 -19.83
CA ILE A 170 -14.18 -11.45 -18.77
C ILE A 170 -15.42 -12.34 -18.82
N TYR A 171 -15.25 -13.59 -18.38
CA TYR A 171 -16.35 -14.56 -18.31
C TYR A 171 -16.16 -15.51 -17.13
N ARG A 172 -17.25 -16.12 -16.68
CA ARG A 172 -17.20 -17.15 -15.64
C ARG A 172 -16.90 -18.51 -16.27
N GLY A 173 -15.82 -19.15 -15.86
CA GLY A 173 -15.41 -20.46 -16.34
C GLY A 173 -14.76 -21.30 -15.25
N LYS A 174 -14.66 -22.62 -15.50
CA LYS A 174 -13.90 -23.54 -14.64
C LYS A 174 -12.48 -23.64 -15.15
N ARG A 175 -11.51 -23.50 -14.27
CA ARG A 175 -10.09 -23.70 -14.55
C ARG A 175 -9.43 -24.48 -13.43
N LEU A 176 -8.32 -25.16 -13.74
CA LEU A 176 -7.42 -25.67 -12.71
C LEU A 176 -6.73 -24.48 -12.05
N VAL A 177 -6.66 -24.50 -10.74
CA VAL A 177 -5.99 -23.51 -9.93
C VAL A 177 -5.11 -24.20 -8.90
N SER A 178 -3.98 -23.58 -8.57
CA SER A 178 -3.16 -24.02 -7.44
C SER A 178 -3.90 -23.70 -6.15
N TRP A 179 -4.03 -24.67 -5.27
CA TRP A 179 -4.82 -24.58 -4.04
C TRP A 179 -3.99 -24.98 -2.84
N ASP A 180 -3.90 -24.09 -1.85
CA ASP A 180 -3.28 -24.41 -0.57
C ASP A 180 -4.36 -24.94 0.42
N PRO A 181 -4.26 -26.22 0.86
CA PRO A 181 -5.25 -26.82 1.74
C PRO A 181 -5.16 -26.29 3.18
N VAL A 182 -4.05 -25.70 3.60
CA VAL A 182 -3.88 -25.10 4.94
C VAL A 182 -4.53 -23.73 4.99
N LEU A 183 -4.23 -22.89 4.01
CA LEU A 183 -4.85 -21.57 3.87
C LEU A 183 -6.29 -21.64 3.37
N GLN A 184 -6.70 -22.78 2.78
CA GLN A 184 -8.00 -22.97 2.12
C GLN A 184 -8.29 -21.88 1.09
N SER A 185 -7.28 -21.57 0.27
CA SER A 185 -7.32 -20.52 -0.74
C SER A 185 -6.58 -20.92 -2.01
N ALA A 186 -6.99 -20.35 -3.14
CA ALA A 186 -6.17 -20.37 -4.34
C ALA A 186 -4.93 -19.49 -4.12
N VAL A 187 -3.79 -19.95 -4.65
CA VAL A 187 -2.52 -19.21 -4.62
C VAL A 187 -2.08 -18.91 -6.05
N SER A 188 -1.24 -17.88 -6.21
CA SER A 188 -0.69 -17.52 -7.52
C SER A 188 0.36 -18.54 -7.96
N ASP A 189 0.57 -18.67 -9.28
CA ASP A 189 1.57 -19.58 -9.82
C ASP A 189 3.00 -19.23 -9.36
N LEU A 190 3.24 -17.97 -8.97
CA LEU A 190 4.52 -17.51 -8.43
C LEU A 190 4.80 -18.00 -7.00
N GLU A 191 3.78 -18.45 -6.31
CA GLU A 191 3.85 -18.95 -4.93
C GLU A 191 3.94 -20.49 -4.88
N VAL A 192 3.89 -21.14 -6.07
CA VAL A 192 3.93 -22.60 -6.19
C VAL A 192 5.37 -23.06 -6.44
N GLU A 193 5.88 -23.87 -5.51
CA GLU A 193 7.15 -24.57 -5.68
C GLU A 193 6.86 -25.97 -6.24
N SER A 194 7.58 -26.35 -7.31
CA SER A 194 7.44 -27.67 -7.94
C SER A 194 8.50 -28.58 -7.40
N GLU A 195 8.09 -29.71 -6.83
CA GLU A 195 8.98 -30.77 -6.36
C GLU A 195 8.77 -32.05 -7.18
N GLU A 196 9.84 -32.80 -7.41
CA GLU A 196 9.75 -34.12 -8.03
C GLU A 196 9.33 -35.16 -6.99
N GLU A 197 8.24 -35.86 -7.24
CA GLU A 197 7.70 -36.90 -6.37
C GLU A 197 7.50 -38.20 -7.15
N GLU A 198 7.85 -39.34 -6.56
CA GLU A 198 7.57 -40.64 -7.14
C GLU A 198 6.08 -40.97 -7.03
N GLY A 199 5.36 -41.00 -8.16
CA GLY A 199 3.92 -41.23 -8.21
C GLY A 199 3.51 -42.10 -9.40
N PHE A 200 2.22 -42.36 -9.49
CA PHE A 200 1.60 -43.15 -10.55
C PHE A 200 0.55 -42.38 -11.31
N LEU A 201 0.48 -42.53 -12.60
CA LEU A 201 -0.61 -42.01 -13.42
C LEU A 201 -1.75 -43.08 -13.50
N TRP A 202 -2.91 -42.78 -12.96
CA TRP A 202 -4.07 -43.67 -12.93
C TRP A 202 -4.97 -43.41 -14.13
N HIS A 203 -5.14 -44.38 -15.00
CA HIS A 203 -6.04 -44.34 -16.13
C HIS A 203 -7.38 -44.99 -15.74
N ILE A 204 -8.45 -44.19 -15.61
CA ILE A 204 -9.80 -44.68 -15.33
C ILE A 204 -10.57 -44.78 -16.66
N ARG A 205 -11.12 -45.94 -16.96
CA ARG A 205 -12.00 -46.16 -18.12
C ARG A 205 -13.47 -45.91 -17.78
#